data_a137a6233fd1ff747cfa6bb8d65b6a81
#
_entry.id   a137a6233fd1ff747cfa6bb8d65b6a81
#
_cell.length_a   1.000
_cell.length_b   1.000
_cell.length_c   1.000
_cell.angle_alpha   90.00
_cell.angle_beta   90.00
_cell.angle_gamma   90.00
#
_symmetry.space_group_name_H-M   'P 1'
#
loop_
_entity.id
_entity.type
_entity.pdbx_description
1 polymer ?
#
loop_
_entity_poly.entity_id
_entity_poly.type
_entity_poly.pdbx_seq_one_letter_code
_entity_poly.pdbx_strand_id
1 'polypeptide(L)'
;MEEMIKELSQKTNTIKGEHYLVGHISDEIINGPMRGWICGHFYPKESNYHRNDIEICVKVLPVNKTEELHYHLCSFEFLIVLSGKVEYELDGDLHLLVPGSFYMLQPGNKEHLIQVVEECTILAVRLPSIPNNKIMVDKKDD
;
A
#
# COMPACT_ATOMS: atom_id res chain seq x y z
N MET A 1 -10.36 14.11 1.10
CA MET A 1 -9.69 13.17 0.16
C MET A 1 -10.62 12.07 -0.33
N GLU A 2 -11.33 11.39 0.55
CA GLU A 2 -12.21 10.28 0.18
C GLU A 2 -13.39 10.73 -0.71
N GLU A 3 -14.02 11.87 -0.43
CA GLU A 3 -15.08 12.40 -1.30
C GLU A 3 -14.56 12.79 -2.68
N MET A 4 -13.39 13.39 -2.76
CA MET A 4 -12.73 13.72 -4.03
C MET A 4 -12.45 12.45 -4.84
N ILE A 5 -12.02 11.38 -4.17
CA ILE A 5 -11.79 10.09 -4.81
C ILE A 5 -13.09 9.54 -5.39
N LYS A 6 -14.21 9.63 -4.64
CA LYS A 6 -15.51 9.19 -5.12
C LYS A 6 -15.97 9.97 -6.35
N GLU A 7 -15.79 11.29 -6.36
CA GLU A 7 -16.13 12.11 -7.52
C GLU A 7 -15.32 11.73 -8.75
N LEU A 8 -14.03 11.50 -8.58
CA LEU A 8 -13.14 11.09 -9.67
C LEU A 8 -13.52 9.71 -10.20
N SER A 9 -13.83 8.75 -9.32
CA SER A 9 -14.15 7.40 -9.75
C SER A 9 -15.46 7.33 -10.54
N GLN A 10 -16.37 8.29 -10.37
CA GLN A 10 -17.58 8.39 -11.17
C GLN A 10 -17.33 8.86 -12.60
N LYS A 11 -16.17 9.51 -12.84
CA LYS A 11 -15.81 10.11 -14.12
C LYS A 11 -14.78 9.33 -14.90
N THR A 12 -14.09 8.39 -14.27
CA THR A 12 -12.97 7.67 -14.86
C THR A 12 -13.22 6.17 -14.83
N ASN A 13 -12.86 5.50 -15.90
CA ASN A 13 -12.90 4.05 -16.00
C ASN A 13 -11.52 3.53 -16.39
N THR A 14 -11.21 2.34 -15.91
CA THR A 14 -9.99 1.65 -16.33
C THR A 14 -10.11 1.25 -17.80
N ILE A 15 -9.12 1.62 -18.60
CA ILE A 15 -9.08 1.33 -20.03
C ILE A 15 -7.99 0.29 -20.29
N LYS A 16 -8.38 -0.83 -20.92
CA LYS A 16 -7.46 -1.87 -21.34
C LYS A 16 -7.12 -1.70 -22.80
N GLY A 17 -5.83 -1.57 -23.09
CA GLY A 17 -5.33 -1.70 -24.46
C GLY A 17 -4.81 -3.12 -24.68
N GLU A 18 -4.31 -3.39 -25.90
CA GLU A 18 -3.70 -4.68 -26.23
C GLU A 18 -2.43 -4.94 -25.41
N HIS A 19 -1.63 -3.91 -25.16
CA HIS A 19 -0.34 -4.01 -24.48
C HIS A 19 -0.22 -3.09 -23.27
N TYR A 20 -1.31 -2.46 -22.84
CA TYR A 20 -1.27 -1.52 -21.72
C TYR A 20 -2.62 -1.45 -21.03
N LEU A 21 -2.59 -0.88 -19.82
CA LEU A 21 -3.77 -0.60 -19.02
C LEU A 21 -3.65 0.83 -18.50
N VAL A 22 -4.73 1.60 -18.63
CA VAL A 22 -4.83 2.95 -18.06
C VAL A 22 -6.00 2.96 -17.08
N GLY A 23 -5.74 3.41 -15.86
CA GLY A 23 -6.75 3.51 -14.82
C GLY A 23 -6.54 4.74 -13.97
N HIS A 24 -7.36 4.86 -12.93
CA HIS A 24 -7.25 5.96 -11.97
C HIS A 24 -7.32 5.39 -10.56
N ILE A 25 -6.48 5.91 -9.66
CA ILE A 25 -6.38 5.40 -8.28
C ILE A 25 -7.71 5.48 -7.52
N SER A 26 -8.51 6.52 -7.78
CA SER A 26 -9.82 6.65 -7.13
C SER A 26 -10.75 5.49 -7.47
N ASP A 27 -10.72 5.02 -8.70
CA ASP A 27 -11.51 3.90 -9.15
C ASP A 27 -11.02 2.59 -8.51
N GLU A 28 -9.71 2.40 -8.47
CA GLU A 28 -9.10 1.21 -7.86
C GLU A 28 -9.38 1.11 -6.36
N ILE A 29 -9.36 2.24 -5.64
CA ILE A 29 -9.65 2.26 -4.20
C ILE A 29 -11.11 1.91 -3.92
N ILE A 30 -12.04 2.44 -4.71
CA ILE A 30 -13.48 2.29 -4.47
C ILE A 30 -14.05 1.04 -5.11
N ASN A 31 -13.76 0.82 -6.38
CA ASN A 31 -14.38 -0.20 -7.22
C ASN A 31 -13.43 -1.33 -7.64
N GLY A 32 -12.15 -1.20 -7.38
CA GLY A 32 -11.17 -2.22 -7.75
C GLY A 32 -11.42 -3.53 -7.02
N PRO A 33 -11.09 -4.67 -7.62
CA PRO A 33 -11.37 -5.99 -7.05
C PRO A 33 -10.75 -6.20 -5.67
N MET A 34 -9.64 -5.54 -5.40
CA MET A 34 -8.91 -5.67 -4.13
C MET A 34 -8.70 -4.33 -3.43
N ARG A 35 -9.59 -3.39 -3.67
CA ARG A 35 -9.69 -2.12 -2.94
C ARG A 35 -8.35 -1.43 -2.72
N GLY A 36 -7.74 -1.01 -3.82
CA GLY A 36 -6.50 -0.25 -3.80
C GLY A 36 -5.26 -1.06 -4.15
N TRP A 37 -5.33 -2.38 -4.16
CA TRP A 37 -4.26 -3.21 -4.69
C TRP A 37 -4.34 -3.20 -6.20
N ILE A 38 -3.38 -2.58 -6.86
CA ILE A 38 -3.40 -2.37 -8.32
C ILE A 38 -2.85 -3.58 -9.05
N CYS A 39 -1.78 -4.18 -8.55
CA CYS A 39 -1.21 -5.38 -9.17
C CYS A 39 -0.47 -6.22 -8.13
N GLY A 40 -0.30 -7.50 -8.42
CA GLY A 40 0.44 -8.40 -7.57
C GLY A 40 0.15 -9.87 -7.86
N HIS A 41 0.83 -10.75 -7.13
CA HIS A 41 0.71 -12.21 -7.29
C HIS A 41 -0.68 -12.74 -6.91
N PHE A 42 -1.39 -12.02 -6.05
CA PHE A 42 -2.69 -12.43 -5.50
C PHE A 42 -3.84 -12.32 -6.50
N TYR A 43 -3.61 -11.70 -7.66
CA TYR A 43 -4.58 -11.70 -8.74
C TYR A 43 -4.47 -13.00 -9.55
N PRO A 44 -5.58 -13.50 -10.12
CA PRO A 44 -5.52 -14.67 -11.01
C PRO A 44 -4.55 -14.44 -12.17
N LYS A 45 -3.89 -15.49 -12.61
CA LYS A 45 -2.87 -15.40 -13.69
C LYS A 45 -3.40 -14.81 -14.98
N GLU A 46 -4.68 -14.96 -15.25
CA GLU A 46 -5.34 -14.44 -16.45
C GLU A 46 -5.64 -12.93 -16.34
N SER A 47 -5.55 -12.38 -15.15
CA SER A 47 -5.86 -10.98 -14.90
C SER A 47 -4.73 -10.08 -15.42
N ASN A 48 -5.11 -8.91 -15.96
CA ASN A 48 -4.13 -7.88 -16.35
C ASN A 48 -3.45 -7.23 -15.13
N TYR A 49 -3.97 -7.48 -13.92
CA TYR A 49 -3.41 -7.01 -12.67
C TYR A 49 -2.41 -8.00 -12.06
N HIS A 50 -2.28 -9.20 -12.64
CA HIS A 50 -1.36 -10.21 -12.10
C HIS A 50 0.09 -9.88 -12.42
N ARG A 51 0.92 -9.85 -11.39
CA ARG A 51 2.38 -9.71 -11.51
C ARG A 51 3.06 -10.43 -10.35
N ASN A 52 4.22 -11.03 -10.64
CA ASN A 52 5.06 -11.67 -9.62
C ASN A 52 6.29 -10.81 -9.29
N ASP A 53 6.61 -9.84 -10.11
CA ASP A 53 7.80 -9.00 -9.94
C ASP A 53 7.55 -7.78 -9.05
N ILE A 54 6.30 -7.33 -8.97
CA ILE A 54 5.95 -6.11 -8.24
C ILE A 54 4.51 -6.19 -7.72
N GLU A 55 4.27 -5.63 -6.55
CA GLU A 55 2.92 -5.33 -6.09
C GLU A 55 2.81 -3.85 -5.74
N ILE A 56 1.69 -3.25 -6.10
CA ILE A 56 1.43 -1.83 -5.92
C ILE A 56 0.06 -1.67 -5.25
N CYS A 57 0.04 -0.81 -4.23
CA CYS A 57 -1.15 -0.56 -3.45
C CYS A 57 -1.31 0.94 -3.21
N VAL A 58 -2.52 1.46 -3.39
CA VAL A 58 -2.90 2.80 -2.94
C VAL A 58 -4.03 2.63 -1.94
N LYS A 59 -3.83 3.13 -0.73
CA LYS A 59 -4.81 2.98 0.36
C LYS A 59 -5.11 4.30 1.03
N VAL A 60 -6.35 4.45 1.47
CA VAL A 60 -6.76 5.49 2.41
C VAL A 60 -6.78 4.86 3.80
N LEU A 61 -5.98 5.40 4.70
CA LEU A 61 -5.90 4.95 6.09
C LEU A 61 -6.73 5.88 6.96
N PRO A 62 -7.81 5.39 7.57
CA PRO A 62 -8.64 6.23 8.44
C PRO A 62 -7.92 6.53 9.76
N VAL A 63 -8.33 7.62 10.41
CA VAL A 63 -7.83 7.99 11.75
C VAL A 63 -8.00 6.80 12.69
N ASN A 64 -6.99 6.57 13.51
CA ASN A 64 -6.92 5.47 14.49
C ASN A 64 -6.71 4.08 13.92
N LYS A 65 -6.47 3.96 12.62
CA LYS A 65 -6.00 2.69 12.04
C LYS A 65 -4.64 2.35 12.63
N THR A 66 -4.46 1.12 13.04
CA THR A 66 -3.16 0.57 13.46
C THR A 66 -2.91 -0.74 12.73
N GLU A 67 -1.65 -1.12 12.64
CA GLU A 67 -1.25 -2.43 12.13
C GLU A 67 -0.24 -3.03 13.11
N GLU A 68 -0.21 -4.35 13.19
CA GLU A 68 0.76 -5.02 14.05
C GLU A 68 2.16 -4.94 13.48
N LEU A 69 3.14 -5.03 14.36
CA LEU A 69 4.55 -5.09 13.99
C LEU A 69 4.80 -6.27 13.05
N HIS A 70 5.40 -6.01 11.91
CA HIS A 70 5.67 -7.03 10.90
C HIS A 70 6.87 -6.65 10.04
N TYR A 71 7.34 -7.58 9.23
CA TYR A 71 8.35 -7.34 8.20
C TYR A 71 8.02 -8.16 6.95
N HIS A 72 8.62 -7.79 5.84
CA HIS A 72 8.54 -8.56 4.60
C HIS A 72 9.83 -9.38 4.45
N LEU A 73 9.67 -10.70 4.37
CA LEU A 73 10.78 -11.63 4.41
C LEU A 73 11.73 -11.47 3.21
N CYS A 74 11.16 -11.31 2.03
CA CYS A 74 11.92 -11.35 0.78
C CYS A 74 11.76 -10.11 -0.09
N SER A 75 10.97 -9.12 0.32
CA SER A 75 10.66 -7.97 -0.54
C SER A 75 11.25 -6.68 0.00
N PHE A 76 11.76 -5.88 -0.92
CA PHE A 76 11.98 -4.47 -0.71
C PHE A 76 10.62 -3.75 -0.70
N GLU A 77 10.44 -2.76 0.15
CA GLU A 77 9.23 -1.95 0.19
C GLU A 77 9.55 -0.46 0.08
N PHE A 78 8.77 0.23 -0.73
CA PHE A 78 8.74 1.69 -0.79
C PHE A 78 7.35 2.15 -0.42
N LEU A 79 7.26 3.18 0.42
CA LEU A 79 5.98 3.80 0.78
C LEU A 79 6.14 5.31 0.73
N ILE A 80 5.15 6.00 0.13
CA ILE A 80 5.09 7.46 0.13
C ILE A 80 3.73 7.92 0.63
N VAL A 81 3.73 8.95 1.47
CA VAL A 81 2.51 9.62 1.93
C VAL A 81 2.10 10.67 0.91
N LEU A 82 0.90 10.52 0.36
CA LEU A 82 0.34 11.44 -0.62
C LEU A 82 -0.47 12.55 0.05
N SER A 83 -1.17 12.22 1.14
CA SER A 83 -1.96 13.18 1.92
C SER A 83 -2.09 12.69 3.36
N GLY A 84 -2.41 13.60 4.29
CA GLY A 84 -2.61 13.26 5.69
C GLY A 84 -1.33 13.17 6.49
N LYS A 85 -1.42 12.60 7.71
CA LYS A 85 -0.27 12.42 8.62
C LYS A 85 -0.36 11.06 9.29
N VAL A 86 0.76 10.37 9.35
CA VAL A 86 0.82 9.02 9.91
C VAL A 86 2.14 8.81 10.66
N GLU A 87 2.06 8.10 11.79
CA GLU A 87 3.23 7.75 12.58
C GLU A 87 3.56 6.27 12.39
N TYR A 88 4.77 6.00 11.94
CA TYR A 88 5.32 4.66 11.80
C TYR A 88 6.53 4.47 12.70
N GLU A 89 6.67 3.27 13.24
CA GLU A 89 7.90 2.83 13.87
C GLU A 89 8.62 1.90 12.88
N LEU A 90 9.86 2.26 12.54
CA LEU A 90 10.67 1.52 11.58
C LEU A 90 11.94 1.03 12.32
N ASP A 91 12.07 -0.29 12.48
CA ASP A 91 13.16 -0.92 13.25
C ASP A 91 13.35 -0.26 14.63
N GLY A 92 12.26 0.08 15.32
CA GLY A 92 12.27 0.67 16.63
C GLY A 92 12.31 2.20 16.69
N ASP A 93 12.50 2.87 15.56
CA ASP A 93 12.55 4.34 15.49
C ASP A 93 11.20 4.92 15.05
N LEU A 94 10.68 5.89 15.80
CA LEU A 94 9.43 6.57 15.49
C LEU A 94 9.63 7.68 14.47
N HIS A 95 8.73 7.73 13.48
CA HIS A 95 8.74 8.75 12.45
C HIS A 95 7.34 9.26 12.19
N LEU A 96 7.16 10.59 12.24
CA LEU A 96 5.94 11.23 11.79
C LEU A 96 6.09 11.57 10.31
N LEU A 97 5.26 10.96 9.49
CA LEU A 97 5.29 11.13 8.04
C LEU A 97 4.17 12.08 7.60
N VAL A 98 4.54 13.04 6.77
CA VAL A 98 3.67 14.09 6.22
C VAL A 98 3.63 13.96 4.69
N PRO A 99 2.73 14.69 3.99
CA PRO A 99 2.68 14.58 2.53
C PRO A 99 4.05 14.77 1.88
N GLY A 100 4.43 13.83 1.02
CA GLY A 100 5.74 13.80 0.37
C GLY A 100 6.80 13.01 1.12
N SER A 101 6.57 12.66 2.38
CA SER A 101 7.48 11.76 3.12
C SER A 101 7.44 10.36 2.53
N PHE A 102 8.58 9.72 2.46
CA PHE A 102 8.66 8.33 2.01
C PHE A 102 9.64 7.53 2.87
N TYR A 103 9.49 6.23 2.85
CA TYR A 103 10.52 5.33 3.40
C TYR A 103 10.79 4.18 2.45
N MET A 104 11.96 3.59 2.60
CA MET A 104 12.36 2.38 1.90
C MET A 104 12.85 1.36 2.92
N LEU A 105 12.33 0.14 2.83
CA LEU A 105 12.70 -0.95 3.73
C LEU A 105 13.35 -2.07 2.92
N GLN A 106 14.45 -2.57 3.44
CA GLN A 106 15.07 -3.78 2.91
C GLN A 106 14.32 -5.01 3.47
N PRO A 107 14.43 -6.18 2.83
CA PRO A 107 13.88 -7.40 3.40
C PRO A 107 14.32 -7.57 4.85
N GLY A 108 13.35 -7.85 5.73
CA GLY A 108 13.61 -8.03 7.15
C GLY A 108 13.48 -6.79 8.02
N ASN A 109 13.50 -5.58 7.45
CA ASN A 109 13.26 -4.39 8.24
C ASN A 109 11.84 -4.40 8.79
N LYS A 110 11.68 -4.13 10.09
CA LYS A 110 10.39 -4.18 10.77
C LYS A 110 9.65 -2.86 10.61
N GLU A 111 8.34 -2.94 10.38
CA GLU A 111 7.47 -1.76 10.30
C GLU A 111 6.24 -1.94 11.17
N HIS A 112 5.80 -0.84 11.77
CA HIS A 112 4.65 -0.81 12.67
C HIS A 112 3.91 0.49 12.48
N LEU A 113 2.67 0.43 11.98
CA LEU A 113 1.79 1.59 11.92
C LEU A 113 1.27 1.88 13.33
N ILE A 114 1.77 2.95 13.93
CA ILE A 114 1.43 3.31 15.30
C ILE A 114 0.12 4.09 15.36
N GLN A 115 -0.02 5.11 14.51
CA GLN A 115 -1.16 6.01 14.58
C GLN A 115 -1.35 6.77 13.27
N VAL A 116 -2.59 6.87 12.82
CA VAL A 116 -2.97 7.79 11.75
C VAL A 116 -3.48 9.06 12.41
N VAL A 117 -2.71 10.13 12.34
CA VAL A 117 -3.03 11.41 12.99
C VAL A 117 -4.10 12.16 12.21
N GLU A 118 -3.96 12.20 10.87
CA GLU A 118 -4.95 12.73 9.95
C GLU A 118 -5.17 11.69 8.87
N GLU A 119 -6.41 11.48 8.41
CA GLU A 119 -6.71 10.54 7.33
C GLU A 119 -5.65 10.64 6.24
N CYS A 120 -5.07 9.52 5.89
CA CYS A 120 -3.83 9.45 5.12
C CYS A 120 -4.01 8.60 3.88
N THR A 121 -3.56 9.12 2.73
CA THR A 121 -3.47 8.32 1.50
C THR A 121 -2.02 7.97 1.28
N ILE A 122 -1.75 6.68 1.09
CA ILE A 122 -0.41 6.16 0.85
C ILE A 122 -0.36 5.39 -0.47
N LEU A 123 0.83 5.39 -1.06
CA LEU A 123 1.19 4.49 -2.16
C LEU A 123 2.32 3.60 -1.65
N ALA A 124 2.13 2.30 -1.72
CA ALA A 124 3.15 1.33 -1.34
C ALA A 124 3.49 0.41 -2.51
N VAL A 125 4.77 0.11 -2.64
CA VAL A 125 5.31 -0.74 -3.71
C VAL A 125 6.22 -1.78 -3.06
N ARG A 126 6.05 -3.05 -3.43
CA ARG A 126 6.93 -4.14 -2.98
C ARG A 126 7.47 -4.93 -4.17
N LEU A 127 8.72 -5.32 -4.07
CA LEU A 127 9.48 -6.03 -5.11
C LEU A 127 10.27 -7.19 -4.47
N PRO A 128 10.07 -8.45 -4.84
CA PRO A 128 9.03 -8.99 -5.69
C PRO A 128 7.68 -9.15 -4.98
N SER A 129 6.66 -9.53 -5.72
CA SER A 129 5.34 -9.88 -5.18
C SER A 129 5.27 -11.39 -5.00
N ILE A 130 5.30 -11.87 -3.76
CA ILE A 130 5.30 -13.29 -3.45
C ILE A 130 4.37 -13.59 -2.27
N PRO A 131 3.75 -14.79 -2.27
CA PRO A 131 2.88 -15.19 -1.16
C PRO A 131 3.68 -15.47 0.10
N ASN A 132 3.01 -15.38 1.27
CA ASN A 132 3.57 -15.70 2.58
C ASN A 132 4.82 -14.89 2.95
N ASN A 133 4.92 -13.69 2.43
CA ASN A 133 6.08 -12.80 2.58
C ASN A 133 5.97 -11.89 3.79
N LYS A 134 4.75 -11.60 4.25
CA LYS A 134 4.50 -10.77 5.43
C LYS A 134 4.58 -11.64 6.69
N ILE A 135 5.55 -11.32 7.55
CA ILE A 135 5.80 -12.07 8.78
C ILE A 135 5.44 -11.20 9.98
N MET A 136 4.50 -11.68 10.79
CA MET A 136 4.11 -10.99 12.02
C MET A 136 5.15 -11.26 13.10
N VAL A 137 5.53 -10.21 13.84
CA VAL A 137 6.48 -10.33 14.94
C VAL A 137 5.72 -10.60 16.22
N ASP A 138 6.08 -11.68 16.94
CA ASP A 138 5.54 -11.95 18.26
C ASP A 138 6.17 -10.96 19.23
N LYS A 139 5.35 -10.34 20.09
CA LYS A 139 5.81 -9.40 21.13
C LYS A 139 6.85 -9.99 22.07
N LYS A 140 6.90 -11.32 22.17
CA LYS A 140 7.89 -12.01 23.02
C LYS A 140 9.27 -12.08 22.38
N ASP A 141 9.37 -11.83 21.08
CA ASP A 141 10.63 -11.89 20.32
C ASP A 141 11.30 -10.53 20.17
N ASP A 142 10.73 -9.50 20.77
CA ASP A 142 11.26 -8.13 20.74
C ASP A 142 12.33 -7.88 21.81
#